data_00a445483837df4c4e48871bf514e04a
#
_entry.id   00a445483837df4c4e48871bf514e04a
#
_cell.length_a   1.000
_cell.length_b   1.000
_cell.length_c   1.000
_cell.angle_alpha   90.00
_cell.angle_beta   90.00
_cell.angle_gamma   90.00
#
_symmetry.space_group_name_H-M   'P 1'
#
loop_
_entity.id
_entity.type
_entity.pdbx_description
1 polymer ?
#
loop_
_entity_poly.entity_id
_entity_poly.type
_entity_poly.pdbx_seq_one_letter_code
_entity_poly.pdbx_strand_id
1 'polypeptide(L)'
;LAGFRDGKQYYEYLVRSGPGLSYRTIEELKTALSYRMQKDLETISSFSKTAASDLTFSCTQPDQILTDLQDQMNSDFPALSDAARQYEIRYVPAQLEAALSPAFYLTAPLDDPAQNVIYINNGSTGAEDELYPTLAHEGFPGHLYQTVYFREHAKHPLSALLTCSGAAEGWATYVENLAWSYDNGVSTETSAYHAAMRSFSLCFHSLLDIGINYDGWSKDQAAAFIRTCFDAPPAAPDDAVWI
;
A
#
# COMPACT_ATOMS: atom_id res chain seq x y z
N LEU A 1 -16.51 16.43 -3.48
CA LEU A 1 -17.84 15.85 -3.82
C LEU A 1 -18.94 16.38 -2.93
N ALA A 2 -18.69 16.64 -1.64
CA ALA A 2 -19.69 17.08 -0.65
C ALA A 2 -20.53 18.29 -1.07
N GLY A 3 -19.99 19.20 -1.90
CA GLY A 3 -20.71 20.38 -2.41
C GLY A 3 -21.71 20.13 -3.53
N PHE A 4 -21.77 18.94 -4.11
CA PHE A 4 -22.74 18.60 -5.15
C PHE A 4 -24.05 18.11 -4.53
N ARG A 5 -25.18 18.30 -5.27
CA ARG A 5 -26.52 17.93 -4.81
C ARG A 5 -26.61 16.49 -4.29
N ASP A 6 -26.04 15.54 -5.02
CA ASP A 6 -26.07 14.11 -4.70
C ASP A 6 -24.64 13.58 -4.38
N GLY A 7 -23.73 14.48 -3.99
CA GLY A 7 -22.30 14.19 -3.82
C GLY A 7 -22.03 13.14 -2.75
N LYS A 8 -22.76 13.15 -1.63
CA LYS A 8 -22.61 12.13 -0.57
C LYS A 8 -23.02 10.74 -1.05
N GLN A 9 -24.15 10.64 -1.76
CA GLN A 9 -24.62 9.36 -2.30
C GLN A 9 -23.66 8.81 -3.35
N TYR A 10 -23.09 9.70 -4.17
CA TYR A 10 -22.08 9.33 -5.15
C TYR A 10 -20.77 8.86 -4.47
N TYR A 11 -20.33 9.53 -3.41
CA TYR A 11 -19.19 9.10 -2.61
C TYR A 11 -19.41 7.71 -2.01
N GLU A 12 -20.57 7.46 -1.39
CA GLU A 12 -20.95 6.13 -0.87
C GLU A 12 -20.94 5.06 -1.96
N TYR A 13 -21.41 5.40 -3.16
CA TYR A 13 -21.34 4.50 -4.30
C TYR A 13 -19.89 4.20 -4.69
N LEU A 14 -19.01 5.20 -4.77
CA LEU A 14 -17.60 5.01 -5.10
C LEU A 14 -16.88 4.13 -4.08
N VAL A 15 -17.13 4.34 -2.78
CA VAL A 15 -16.54 3.54 -1.70
C VAL A 15 -16.99 2.07 -1.77
N ARG A 16 -18.21 1.82 -2.20
CA ARG A 16 -18.72 0.44 -2.35
C ARG A 16 -18.28 -0.24 -3.64
N SER A 17 -18.27 0.50 -4.74
CA SER A 17 -18.01 -0.07 -6.07
C SER A 17 -16.52 -0.16 -6.42
N GLY A 18 -15.71 0.79 -5.98
CA GLY A 18 -14.27 0.83 -6.21
C GLY A 18 -13.53 -0.18 -5.31
N PRO A 19 -13.29 0.17 -4.03
CA PRO A 19 -12.60 -0.73 -3.12
C PRO A 19 -13.44 -1.95 -2.69
N GLY A 20 -14.76 -1.97 -2.93
CA GLY A 20 -15.61 -3.11 -2.59
C GLY A 20 -15.79 -3.32 -1.09
N LEU A 21 -15.78 -2.24 -0.30
CA LEU A 21 -15.85 -2.32 1.15
C LEU A 21 -17.20 -2.85 1.64
N SER A 22 -17.15 -3.73 2.63
CA SER A 22 -18.33 -4.34 3.26
C SER A 22 -18.98 -3.49 4.35
N TYR A 23 -18.42 -2.33 4.70
CA TYR A 23 -19.02 -1.41 5.66
C TYR A 23 -20.38 -0.91 5.18
N ARG A 24 -21.35 -0.89 6.09
CA ARG A 24 -22.73 -0.50 5.75
C ARG A 24 -22.86 1.01 5.58
N THR A 25 -22.12 1.78 6.38
CA THR A 25 -22.16 3.24 6.41
C THR A 25 -20.76 3.84 6.46
N ILE A 26 -20.63 5.08 6.02
CA ILE A 26 -19.37 5.84 6.15
C ILE A 26 -19.01 6.05 7.61
N GLU A 27 -19.97 6.18 8.52
CA GLU A 27 -19.70 6.31 9.96
C GLU A 27 -19.11 5.04 10.57
N GLU A 28 -19.56 3.85 10.14
CA GLU A 28 -18.92 2.58 10.53
C GLU A 28 -17.46 2.51 10.02
N LEU A 29 -17.21 2.93 8.78
CA LEU A 29 -15.86 3.00 8.20
C LEU A 29 -14.98 3.98 8.98
N LYS A 30 -15.45 5.20 9.26
CA LYS A 30 -14.73 6.21 10.06
C LYS A 30 -14.38 5.66 11.45
N THR A 31 -15.31 4.96 12.08
CA THR A 31 -15.09 4.35 13.40
C THR A 31 -13.98 3.31 13.34
N ALA A 32 -13.99 2.43 12.32
CA ALA A 32 -12.96 1.41 12.15
C ALA A 32 -11.57 2.01 11.87
N LEU A 33 -11.50 3.00 10.97
CA LEU A 33 -10.26 3.71 10.64
C LEU A 33 -9.69 4.45 11.87
N SER A 34 -10.53 5.16 12.61
CA SER A 34 -10.12 5.89 13.82
C SER A 34 -9.62 4.94 14.91
N TYR A 35 -10.28 3.80 15.12
CA TYR A 35 -9.84 2.78 16.06
C TYR A 35 -8.48 2.21 15.66
N ARG A 36 -8.30 1.88 14.37
CA ARG A 36 -7.02 1.37 13.86
C ARG A 36 -5.91 2.41 14.03
N MET A 37 -6.16 3.65 13.61
CA MET A 37 -5.21 4.76 13.75
C MET A 37 -4.77 4.99 15.21
N GLN A 38 -5.71 4.87 16.17
CA GLN A 38 -5.37 4.95 17.60
C GLN A 38 -4.44 3.81 18.03
N LYS A 39 -4.71 2.57 17.59
CA LYS A 39 -3.83 1.42 17.88
C LYS A 39 -2.44 1.58 17.30
N ASP A 40 -2.36 2.09 16.09
CA ASP A 40 -1.08 2.38 15.46
C ASP A 40 -0.30 3.44 16.24
N LEU A 41 -0.95 4.53 16.70
CA LEU A 41 -0.35 5.56 17.55
C LEU A 41 0.14 5.01 18.91
N GLU A 42 -0.62 4.11 19.54
CA GLU A 42 -0.19 3.43 20.76
C GLU A 42 1.11 2.65 20.50
N THR A 43 1.20 1.93 19.39
CA THR A 43 2.40 1.20 18.98
C THR A 43 3.56 2.18 18.74
N ILE A 44 3.39 3.16 17.85
CA ILE A 44 4.40 4.16 17.50
C ILE A 44 4.95 4.86 18.75
N SER A 45 4.07 5.25 19.67
CA SER A 45 4.45 5.96 20.90
C SER A 45 5.21 5.09 21.91
N SER A 46 5.11 3.77 21.80
CA SER A 46 5.83 2.83 22.69
C SER A 46 7.31 2.69 22.34
N PHE A 47 7.70 3.14 21.13
CA PHE A 47 9.08 3.00 20.65
C PHE A 47 9.98 4.17 21.02
N SER A 48 11.25 3.85 21.28
CA SER A 48 12.27 4.87 21.44
C SER A 48 12.64 5.48 20.09
N LYS A 49 13.03 6.78 20.07
CA LYS A 49 13.50 7.45 18.85
C LYS A 49 14.69 6.74 18.17
N THR A 50 15.42 5.92 18.90
CA THR A 50 16.58 5.16 18.41
C THR A 50 16.14 3.95 17.56
N ALA A 51 15.02 3.32 17.87
CA ALA A 51 14.50 2.19 17.10
C ALA A 51 14.00 2.61 15.69
N ALA A 52 13.49 3.83 15.56
CA ALA A 52 12.99 4.37 14.29
C ALA A 52 14.09 4.67 13.25
N SER A 53 15.36 4.77 13.67
CA SER A 53 16.49 5.13 12.81
C SER A 53 17.37 3.95 12.39
N ASP A 54 17.13 2.75 12.93
CA ASP A 54 17.96 1.55 12.67
C ASP A 54 17.25 0.60 11.71
N LEU A 55 16.95 1.12 10.52
CA LEU A 55 16.35 0.35 9.44
C LEU A 55 17.43 -0.17 8.49
N THR A 56 17.82 -1.43 8.68
CA THR A 56 18.84 -2.08 7.83
C THR A 56 18.35 -3.45 7.41
N PHE A 57 18.01 -3.59 6.13
CA PHE A 57 17.61 -4.87 5.55
C PHE A 57 18.83 -5.73 5.20
N SER A 58 18.69 -7.06 5.31
CA SER A 58 19.68 -8.04 4.89
C SER A 58 19.94 -8.04 3.38
N CYS A 59 18.90 -7.71 2.59
CA CYS A 59 18.94 -7.59 1.14
C CYS A 59 18.52 -6.18 0.72
N THR A 60 19.30 -5.53 -0.15
CA THR A 60 19.05 -4.16 -0.64
C THR A 60 18.92 -4.07 -2.16
N GLN A 61 19.37 -5.11 -2.89
CA GLN A 61 19.23 -5.14 -4.34
C GLN A 61 17.89 -5.77 -4.75
N PRO A 62 17.18 -5.21 -5.73
CA PRO A 62 15.84 -5.67 -6.09
C PRO A 62 15.72 -7.15 -6.42
N ASP A 63 16.69 -7.73 -7.12
CA ASP A 63 16.73 -9.14 -7.46
C ASP A 63 16.93 -10.04 -6.24
N GLN A 64 17.77 -9.62 -5.30
CA GLN A 64 18.00 -10.34 -4.04
C GLN A 64 16.77 -10.28 -3.15
N ILE A 65 16.13 -9.11 -3.03
CA ILE A 65 14.90 -8.93 -2.26
C ILE A 65 13.79 -9.84 -2.81
N LEU A 66 13.55 -9.82 -4.12
CA LEU A 66 12.50 -10.64 -4.73
C LEU A 66 12.77 -12.13 -4.61
N THR A 67 14.05 -12.55 -4.63
CA THR A 67 14.43 -13.94 -4.38
C THR A 67 14.18 -14.35 -2.93
N ASP A 68 14.58 -13.51 -1.98
CA ASP A 68 14.37 -13.73 -0.54
C ASP A 68 12.86 -13.80 -0.21
N LEU A 69 12.06 -12.88 -0.74
CA LEU A 69 10.61 -12.88 -0.57
C LEU A 69 9.95 -14.16 -1.14
N GLN A 70 10.41 -14.64 -2.30
CA GLN A 70 9.92 -15.90 -2.87
C GLN A 70 10.27 -17.10 -1.97
N ASP A 71 11.45 -17.12 -1.39
CA ASP A 71 11.87 -18.20 -0.50
C ASP A 71 11.07 -18.20 0.81
N GLN A 72 10.88 -17.02 1.42
CA GLN A 72 10.16 -16.90 2.67
C GLN A 72 8.67 -17.15 2.53
N MET A 73 8.03 -16.70 1.43
CA MET A 73 6.61 -16.91 1.21
C MET A 73 6.22 -18.38 1.01
N ASN A 74 7.14 -19.27 0.67
CA ASN A 74 6.86 -20.69 0.38
C ASN A 74 6.22 -21.44 1.56
N SER A 75 6.42 -20.97 2.80
CA SER A 75 5.78 -21.55 3.98
C SER A 75 4.32 -21.11 4.17
N ASP A 76 3.95 -19.95 3.64
CA ASP A 76 2.70 -19.29 3.96
C ASP A 76 1.69 -19.32 2.82
N PHE A 77 2.17 -19.46 1.58
CA PHE A 77 1.34 -19.35 0.38
C PHE A 77 1.49 -20.53 -0.57
N PRO A 78 0.43 -20.87 -1.32
CA PRO A 78 0.48 -21.90 -2.35
C PRO A 78 1.58 -21.63 -3.39
N ALA A 79 2.24 -22.70 -3.83
CA ALA A 79 3.28 -22.61 -4.85
C ALA A 79 2.70 -22.19 -6.22
N LEU A 80 3.45 -21.37 -6.93
CA LEU A 80 3.20 -21.04 -8.33
C LEU A 80 3.91 -22.06 -9.24
N SER A 81 3.42 -22.21 -10.48
CA SER A 81 4.17 -22.90 -11.53
C SER A 81 5.50 -22.17 -11.84
N ASP A 82 6.47 -22.89 -12.41
CA ASP A 82 7.74 -22.26 -12.79
C ASP A 82 7.58 -21.14 -13.81
N ALA A 83 6.59 -21.26 -14.71
CA ALA A 83 6.27 -20.21 -15.68
C ALA A 83 5.70 -18.95 -15.01
N ALA A 84 4.85 -19.12 -14.01
CA ALA A 84 4.23 -18.01 -13.28
C ALA A 84 5.21 -17.27 -12.37
N ARG A 85 6.34 -17.87 -12.03
CA ARG A 85 7.42 -17.24 -11.25
C ARG A 85 8.35 -16.36 -12.07
N GLN A 86 8.21 -16.35 -13.40
CA GLN A 86 9.08 -15.57 -14.27
C GLN A 86 8.67 -14.08 -14.23
N TYR A 87 9.64 -13.22 -14.10
CA TYR A 87 9.48 -11.76 -14.14
C TYR A 87 10.75 -11.10 -14.66
N GLU A 88 10.63 -9.87 -15.10
CA GLU A 88 11.73 -9.00 -15.49
C GLU A 88 11.75 -7.75 -14.59
N ILE A 89 12.94 -7.33 -14.18
CA ILE A 89 13.13 -6.04 -13.50
C ILE A 89 13.52 -5.02 -14.56
N ARG A 90 12.82 -3.90 -14.60
CA ARG A 90 13.16 -2.73 -15.42
C ARG A 90 13.24 -1.50 -14.54
N TYR A 91 13.97 -0.51 -15.04
CA TYR A 91 14.11 0.77 -14.35
C TYR A 91 13.30 1.85 -15.04
N VAL A 92 12.72 2.74 -14.24
CA VAL A 92 11.97 3.90 -14.72
C VAL A 92 12.94 4.84 -15.47
N PRO A 93 12.61 5.31 -16.67
CA PRO A 93 13.40 6.34 -17.35
C PRO A 93 13.47 7.64 -16.54
N ALA A 94 14.64 8.28 -16.48
CA ALA A 94 14.90 9.47 -15.67
C ALA A 94 13.87 10.61 -15.85
N GLN A 95 13.28 10.71 -17.04
CA GLN A 95 12.27 11.73 -17.37
C GLN A 95 10.92 11.49 -16.67
N LEU A 96 10.67 10.28 -16.18
CA LEU A 96 9.40 9.86 -15.54
C LEU A 96 9.54 9.65 -14.03
N GLU A 97 10.77 9.66 -13.49
CA GLU A 97 11.04 9.35 -12.08
C GLU A 97 10.25 10.24 -11.10
N ALA A 98 10.14 11.53 -11.40
CA ALA A 98 9.42 12.48 -10.54
C ALA A 98 7.89 12.26 -10.51
N ALA A 99 7.35 11.47 -11.43
CA ALA A 99 5.90 11.27 -11.60
C ALA A 99 5.43 9.85 -11.24
N LEU A 100 6.35 8.95 -10.92
CA LEU A 100 6.02 7.54 -10.69
C LEU A 100 6.40 7.08 -9.29
N SER A 101 5.67 6.07 -8.81
CA SER A 101 5.90 5.40 -7.51
C SER A 101 7.32 4.80 -7.42
N PRO A 102 7.83 4.50 -6.21
CA PRO A 102 9.15 3.90 -5.99
C PRO A 102 9.36 2.57 -6.72
N ALA A 103 8.31 1.75 -6.79
CA ALA A 103 8.23 0.59 -7.66
C ALA A 103 6.78 0.36 -8.08
N PHE A 104 6.56 -0.44 -9.13
CA PHE A 104 5.23 -0.89 -9.53
C PHE A 104 5.30 -2.15 -10.41
N TYR A 105 4.34 -3.03 -10.24
CA TYR A 105 4.14 -4.18 -11.09
C TYR A 105 3.30 -3.82 -12.32
N LEU A 106 3.81 -4.11 -13.50
CA LEU A 106 3.04 -4.01 -14.73
C LEU A 106 2.45 -5.37 -15.09
N THR A 107 1.13 -5.46 -14.97
CA THR A 107 0.37 -6.68 -15.23
C THR A 107 0.61 -7.20 -16.65
N ALA A 108 0.98 -8.46 -16.76
CA ALA A 108 1.21 -9.12 -18.04
C ALA A 108 -0.02 -9.04 -18.96
N PRO A 109 0.17 -8.95 -20.29
CA PRO A 109 -0.91 -9.05 -21.25
C PRO A 109 -1.71 -10.36 -21.12
N LEU A 110 -2.98 -10.34 -21.53
CA LEU A 110 -3.83 -11.55 -21.45
C LEU A 110 -3.37 -12.66 -22.39
N ASP A 111 -2.80 -12.29 -23.52
CA ASP A 111 -2.27 -13.19 -24.55
C ASP A 111 -0.82 -13.61 -24.34
N ASP A 112 -0.12 -12.95 -23.39
CA ASP A 112 1.24 -13.34 -22.98
C ASP A 112 1.40 -13.22 -21.44
N PRO A 113 0.85 -14.17 -20.69
CA PRO A 113 0.84 -14.12 -19.21
C PRO A 113 2.22 -14.28 -18.57
N ALA A 114 3.26 -14.58 -19.34
CA ALA A 114 4.64 -14.71 -18.86
C ALA A 114 5.38 -13.35 -18.82
N GLN A 115 4.86 -12.31 -19.48
CA GLN A 115 5.47 -10.96 -19.49
C GLN A 115 5.22 -10.16 -18.21
N ASN A 116 5.63 -10.68 -17.06
CA ASN A 116 5.53 -9.95 -15.81
C ASN A 116 6.73 -9.00 -15.65
N VAL A 117 6.47 -7.73 -15.42
CA VAL A 117 7.52 -6.71 -15.27
C VAL A 117 7.32 -5.93 -13.98
N ILE A 118 8.38 -5.85 -13.17
CA ILE A 118 8.45 -4.97 -12.00
C ILE A 118 9.36 -3.80 -12.38
N TYR A 119 8.84 -2.59 -12.30
CA TYR A 119 9.59 -1.36 -12.52
C TYR A 119 10.11 -0.82 -11.19
N ILE A 120 11.38 -0.42 -11.18
CA ILE A 120 12.05 0.24 -10.05
C ILE A 120 12.32 1.69 -10.42
N ASN A 121 11.98 2.60 -9.55
CA ASN A 121 12.20 4.03 -9.69
C ASN A 121 13.38 4.48 -8.80
N ASN A 122 14.56 4.60 -9.39
CA ASN A 122 15.76 5.02 -8.66
C ASN A 122 15.75 6.50 -8.25
N GLY A 123 14.91 7.33 -8.89
CA GLY A 123 14.80 8.76 -8.57
C GLY A 123 13.84 9.08 -7.43
N SER A 124 13.14 8.07 -6.88
CA SER A 124 12.24 8.27 -5.75
C SER A 124 13.05 8.42 -4.45
N THR A 125 12.96 9.58 -3.81
CA THR A 125 13.65 9.85 -2.54
C THR A 125 13.08 8.99 -1.41
N GLY A 126 13.95 8.31 -0.64
CA GLY A 126 13.54 7.42 0.45
C GLY A 126 13.14 6.01 0.02
N ALA A 127 13.19 5.71 -1.29
CA ALA A 127 12.83 4.40 -1.81
C ALA A 127 13.77 3.28 -1.35
N GLU A 128 15.04 3.58 -1.06
CA GLU A 128 16.02 2.59 -0.63
C GLU A 128 15.67 1.98 0.74
N ASP A 129 15.18 2.80 1.67
CA ASP A 129 14.88 2.37 3.03
C ASP A 129 13.59 1.52 3.13
N GLU A 130 12.70 1.61 2.15
CA GLU A 130 11.43 0.89 2.13
C GLU A 130 11.28 -0.06 0.93
N LEU A 131 12.37 -0.34 0.21
CA LEU A 131 12.31 -1.15 -1.01
C LEU A 131 11.85 -2.58 -0.72
N TYR A 132 12.26 -3.17 0.41
CA TYR A 132 11.88 -4.53 0.78
C TYR A 132 10.35 -4.70 0.92
N PRO A 133 9.64 -3.94 1.76
CA PRO A 133 8.17 -4.01 1.85
C PRO A 133 7.47 -3.56 0.56
N THR A 134 8.05 -2.61 -0.17
CA THR A 134 7.52 -2.18 -1.48
C THR A 134 7.57 -3.33 -2.50
N LEU A 135 8.65 -4.09 -2.57
CA LEU A 135 8.75 -5.26 -3.45
C LEU A 135 7.92 -6.45 -2.98
N ALA A 136 7.64 -6.55 -1.68
CA ALA A 136 6.63 -7.49 -1.19
C ALA A 136 5.22 -7.11 -1.69
N HIS A 137 4.89 -5.82 -1.71
CA HIS A 137 3.63 -5.28 -2.22
C HIS A 137 3.49 -5.51 -3.75
N GLU A 138 4.52 -5.14 -4.52
CA GLU A 138 4.46 -5.18 -5.99
C GLU A 138 4.75 -6.58 -6.57
N GLY A 139 5.65 -7.33 -5.93
CA GLY A 139 6.16 -8.60 -6.42
C GLY A 139 5.57 -9.81 -5.69
N PHE A 140 6.35 -10.34 -4.74
CA PHE A 140 6.06 -11.57 -4.01
C PHE A 140 5.98 -11.31 -2.51
N PRO A 141 4.86 -11.71 -1.86
CA PRO A 141 3.65 -12.35 -2.40
C PRO A 141 2.54 -11.36 -2.81
N GLY A 142 2.88 -10.14 -3.26
CA GLY A 142 1.96 -9.06 -3.57
C GLY A 142 1.24 -9.15 -4.91
N HIS A 143 1.18 -8.03 -5.64
CA HIS A 143 0.41 -7.89 -6.87
C HIS A 143 0.77 -8.91 -7.95
N LEU A 144 2.06 -9.15 -8.19
CA LEU A 144 2.50 -10.12 -9.18
C LEU A 144 2.02 -11.52 -8.79
N TYR A 145 2.31 -11.96 -7.57
CA TYR A 145 1.88 -13.27 -7.09
C TYR A 145 0.36 -13.43 -7.17
N GLN A 146 -0.40 -12.47 -6.66
CA GLN A 146 -1.87 -12.51 -6.68
C GLN A 146 -2.40 -12.64 -8.12
N THR A 147 -1.86 -11.86 -9.04
CA THR A 147 -2.30 -11.84 -10.44
C THR A 147 -2.04 -13.17 -11.14
N VAL A 148 -0.81 -13.70 -11.02
CA VAL A 148 -0.46 -14.95 -11.70
C VAL A 148 -1.14 -16.15 -11.07
N TYR A 149 -1.23 -16.20 -9.73
CA TYR A 149 -1.95 -17.24 -9.01
C TYR A 149 -3.43 -17.27 -9.40
N PHE A 150 -4.08 -16.10 -9.43
CA PHE A 150 -5.46 -15.97 -9.84
C PHE A 150 -5.68 -16.46 -11.29
N ARG A 151 -4.79 -16.07 -12.21
CA ARG A 151 -4.87 -16.51 -13.62
C ARG A 151 -4.71 -18.02 -13.80
N GLU A 152 -3.81 -18.65 -13.05
CA GLU A 152 -3.61 -20.10 -13.08
C GLU A 152 -4.82 -20.89 -12.55
N HIS A 153 -5.58 -20.31 -11.60
CA HIS A 153 -6.66 -21.00 -10.89
C HIS A 153 -8.05 -20.48 -11.27
N ALA A 154 -8.17 -19.45 -12.09
CA ALA A 154 -9.45 -18.90 -12.51
C ALA A 154 -10.25 -19.93 -13.33
N LYS A 155 -11.47 -20.24 -12.86
CA LYS A 155 -12.36 -21.19 -13.53
C LYS A 155 -12.86 -20.72 -14.90
N HIS A 156 -12.84 -19.40 -15.12
CA HIS A 156 -13.33 -18.79 -16.34
C HIS A 156 -12.40 -17.68 -16.83
N PRO A 157 -11.97 -17.64 -18.10
CA PRO A 157 -11.03 -16.64 -18.61
C PRO A 157 -11.49 -15.19 -18.41
N LEU A 158 -12.80 -14.94 -18.48
CA LEU A 158 -13.36 -13.59 -18.23
C LEU A 158 -13.14 -13.09 -16.81
N SER A 159 -12.86 -13.96 -15.84
CA SER A 159 -12.53 -13.54 -14.47
C SER A 159 -11.29 -12.66 -14.43
N ALA A 160 -10.34 -12.87 -15.34
CA ALA A 160 -9.12 -12.05 -15.44
C ALA A 160 -9.38 -10.59 -15.87
N LEU A 161 -10.58 -10.30 -16.41
CA LEU A 161 -11.01 -8.96 -16.81
C LEU A 161 -11.74 -8.23 -15.69
N LEU A 162 -12.12 -8.93 -14.62
CA LEU A 162 -12.82 -8.35 -13.49
C LEU A 162 -11.79 -7.92 -12.46
N THR A 163 -11.71 -6.61 -12.23
CA THR A 163 -10.83 -6.03 -11.23
C THR A 163 -11.64 -5.56 -10.03
N CYS A 164 -11.12 -5.81 -8.83
CA CYS A 164 -11.60 -5.22 -7.59
C CYS A 164 -10.39 -4.56 -6.92
N SER A 165 -10.29 -3.25 -7.03
CA SER A 165 -9.14 -2.50 -6.51
C SER A 165 -8.93 -2.72 -5.02
N GLY A 166 -9.99 -2.77 -4.22
CA GLY A 166 -9.89 -3.04 -2.79
C GLY A 166 -9.38 -4.45 -2.46
N ALA A 167 -9.70 -5.46 -3.29
CA ALA A 167 -9.14 -6.80 -3.10
C ALA A 167 -7.66 -6.85 -3.54
N ALA A 168 -7.29 -6.12 -4.59
CA ALA A 168 -5.92 -6.06 -5.07
C ALA A 168 -5.02 -5.30 -4.08
N GLU A 169 -5.39 -4.07 -3.73
CA GLU A 169 -4.62 -3.21 -2.81
C GLU A 169 -4.65 -3.73 -1.37
N GLY A 170 -5.80 -4.27 -0.94
CA GLY A 170 -5.94 -4.86 0.39
C GLY A 170 -5.06 -6.10 0.56
N TRP A 171 -4.96 -6.94 -0.48
CA TRP A 171 -4.02 -8.06 -0.49
C TRP A 171 -2.58 -7.58 -0.43
N ALA A 172 -2.19 -6.67 -1.32
CA ALA A 172 -0.83 -6.16 -1.39
C ALA A 172 -0.41 -5.46 -0.09
N THR A 173 -1.30 -4.68 0.53
CA THR A 173 -1.07 -4.07 1.85
C THR A 173 -0.95 -5.13 2.96
N TYR A 174 -1.76 -6.20 2.91
CA TYR A 174 -1.66 -7.30 3.88
C TYR A 174 -0.30 -7.98 3.81
N VAL A 175 0.18 -8.32 2.62
CA VAL A 175 1.46 -9.00 2.45
C VAL A 175 2.68 -8.08 2.62
N GLU A 176 2.55 -6.79 2.34
CA GLU A 176 3.50 -5.75 2.72
C GLU A 176 3.72 -5.76 4.25
N ASN A 177 2.63 -5.79 5.02
CA ASN A 177 2.71 -5.91 6.49
C ASN A 177 3.30 -7.25 6.95
N LEU A 178 2.98 -8.35 6.27
CA LEU A 178 3.52 -9.67 6.58
C LEU A 178 5.05 -9.71 6.36
N ALA A 179 5.54 -9.07 5.29
CA ALA A 179 6.96 -9.01 4.96
C ALA A 179 7.83 -8.36 6.07
N TRP A 180 7.25 -7.48 6.89
CA TRP A 180 7.90 -6.97 8.09
C TRP A 180 8.16 -8.04 9.16
N SER A 181 7.44 -9.16 9.13
CA SER A 181 7.64 -10.30 10.05
C SER A 181 8.60 -11.37 9.51
N TYR A 182 9.03 -11.27 8.27
CA TYR A 182 10.00 -12.17 7.67
C TYR A 182 11.41 -11.95 8.26
N ASP A 183 12.29 -12.93 8.08
CA ASP A 183 13.70 -12.83 8.47
C ASP A 183 14.46 -11.95 7.47
N ASN A 184 14.24 -10.65 7.57
CA ASN A 184 14.72 -9.62 6.64
C ASN A 184 15.90 -8.80 7.21
N GLY A 185 16.43 -9.19 8.38
CA GLY A 185 17.51 -8.48 9.06
C GLY A 185 17.07 -7.34 9.98
N VAL A 186 15.81 -6.88 9.87
CA VAL A 186 15.27 -5.81 10.71
C VAL A 186 14.76 -6.38 12.04
N SER A 187 15.00 -5.66 13.15
CA SER A 187 14.52 -6.11 14.46
C SER A 187 12.99 -6.14 14.50
N THR A 188 12.41 -7.05 15.29
CA THR A 188 10.95 -7.14 15.50
C THR A 188 10.36 -5.82 15.96
N GLU A 189 11.11 -5.06 16.76
CA GLU A 189 10.70 -3.76 17.28
C GLU A 189 10.61 -2.73 16.14
N THR A 190 11.66 -2.58 15.35
CA THR A 190 11.71 -1.68 14.20
C THR A 190 10.64 -2.06 13.15
N SER A 191 10.48 -3.34 12.87
CA SER A 191 9.43 -3.87 11.98
C SER A 191 8.03 -3.47 12.43
N ALA A 192 7.72 -3.63 13.72
CA ALA A 192 6.42 -3.25 14.26
C ALA A 192 6.18 -1.72 14.19
N TYR A 193 7.21 -0.91 14.40
CA TYR A 193 7.14 0.54 14.25
C TYR A 193 6.78 0.94 12.81
N HIS A 194 7.53 0.44 11.81
CA HIS A 194 7.30 0.79 10.39
C HIS A 194 5.96 0.27 9.88
N ALA A 195 5.56 -0.94 10.25
CA ALA A 195 4.23 -1.47 9.94
C ALA A 195 3.10 -0.60 10.53
N ALA A 196 3.26 -0.13 11.77
CA ALA A 196 2.30 0.78 12.40
C ALA A 196 2.28 2.17 11.74
N MET A 197 3.44 2.72 11.37
CA MET A 197 3.53 3.98 10.63
C MET A 197 2.83 3.91 9.28
N ARG A 198 3.02 2.82 8.52
CA ARG A 198 2.34 2.60 7.25
C ARG A 198 0.82 2.52 7.42
N SER A 199 0.36 1.71 8.39
CA SER A 199 -1.06 1.57 8.72
C SER A 199 -1.69 2.90 9.17
N PHE A 200 -1.00 3.65 10.03
CA PHE A 200 -1.41 4.99 10.46
C PHE A 200 -1.58 5.93 9.27
N SER A 201 -0.60 5.98 8.37
CA SER A 201 -0.64 6.82 7.17
C SER A 201 -1.86 6.51 6.29
N LEU A 202 -2.14 5.24 6.04
CA LEU A 202 -3.32 4.82 5.25
C LEU A 202 -4.64 5.23 5.91
N CYS A 203 -4.77 5.04 7.22
CA CYS A 203 -5.95 5.46 7.99
C CYS A 203 -6.11 6.98 7.99
N PHE A 204 -5.01 7.72 8.18
CA PHE A 204 -4.98 9.17 8.18
C PHE A 204 -5.48 9.74 6.84
N HIS A 205 -4.93 9.29 5.71
CA HIS A 205 -5.36 9.77 4.39
C HIS A 205 -6.81 9.39 4.09
N SER A 206 -7.24 8.20 4.50
CA SER A 206 -8.64 7.77 4.32
C SER A 206 -9.62 8.65 5.12
N LEU A 207 -9.29 8.98 6.36
CA LEU A 207 -10.12 9.86 7.19
C LEU A 207 -10.13 11.30 6.66
N LEU A 208 -8.99 11.78 6.16
CA LEU A 208 -8.88 13.10 5.53
C LEU A 208 -9.71 13.17 4.26
N ASP A 209 -9.65 12.14 3.41
CA ASP A 209 -10.47 12.03 2.18
C ASP A 209 -11.97 12.03 2.50
N ILE A 210 -12.41 11.25 3.48
CA ILE A 210 -13.80 11.23 3.94
C ILE A 210 -14.22 12.62 4.45
N GLY A 211 -13.37 13.25 5.27
CA GLY A 211 -13.61 14.58 5.81
C GLY A 211 -13.85 15.62 4.71
N ILE A 212 -12.99 15.67 3.72
CA ILE A 212 -13.05 16.62 2.62
C ILE A 212 -14.22 16.28 1.66
N ASN A 213 -14.28 15.02 1.20
CA ASN A 213 -15.16 14.65 0.10
C ASN A 213 -16.58 14.24 0.53
N TYR A 214 -16.76 13.75 1.75
CA TYR A 214 -18.05 13.33 2.28
C TYR A 214 -18.63 14.29 3.32
N ASP A 215 -17.84 14.66 4.34
CA ASP A 215 -18.29 15.55 5.41
C ASP A 215 -18.27 17.04 4.98
N GLY A 216 -17.51 17.40 3.95
CA GLY A 216 -17.43 18.74 3.38
C GLY A 216 -16.55 19.68 4.21
N TRP A 217 -15.46 19.17 4.77
CA TRP A 217 -14.53 19.98 5.54
C TRP A 217 -13.97 21.14 4.71
N SER A 218 -13.88 22.31 5.37
CA SER A 218 -13.12 23.44 4.86
C SER A 218 -11.60 23.16 5.00
N LYS A 219 -10.78 23.98 4.33
CA LYS A 219 -9.31 23.95 4.51
C LYS A 219 -8.91 24.05 5.98
N ASP A 220 -9.55 24.93 6.76
CA ASP A 220 -9.24 25.11 8.17
C ASP A 220 -9.56 23.86 9.01
N GLN A 221 -10.67 23.18 8.69
CA GLN A 221 -11.06 21.94 9.36
C GLN A 221 -10.09 20.78 9.00
N ALA A 222 -9.71 20.64 7.73
CA ALA A 222 -8.73 19.68 7.30
C ALA A 222 -7.35 19.96 7.95
N ALA A 223 -6.89 21.21 7.96
CA ALA A 223 -5.66 21.62 8.63
C ALA A 223 -5.71 21.39 10.16
N ALA A 224 -6.89 21.58 10.79
CA ALA A 224 -7.08 21.26 12.20
C ALA A 224 -6.95 19.75 12.45
N PHE A 225 -7.53 18.91 11.61
CA PHE A 225 -7.39 17.45 11.69
C PHE A 225 -5.92 17.02 11.55
N ILE A 226 -5.19 17.55 10.55
CA ILE A 226 -3.76 17.29 10.38
C ILE A 226 -2.98 17.64 11.66
N ARG A 227 -3.23 18.82 12.22
CA ARG A 227 -2.56 19.26 13.47
C ARG A 227 -2.86 18.35 14.67
N THR A 228 -4.04 17.75 14.74
CA THR A 228 -4.33 16.78 15.82
C THR A 228 -3.58 15.46 15.69
N CYS A 229 -3.15 15.11 14.47
CA CYS A 229 -2.42 13.89 14.20
C CYS A 229 -0.89 14.03 14.33
N PHE A 230 -0.37 15.26 14.25
CA PHE A 230 1.08 15.53 14.27
C PHE A 230 1.40 16.63 15.28
N ASP A 231 2.48 16.45 16.06
CA ASP A 231 2.94 17.42 17.07
C ASP A 231 3.41 18.75 16.46
N ALA A 232 3.75 18.75 15.19
CA ALA A 232 4.10 19.95 14.43
C ALA A 232 3.27 20.00 13.14
N PRO A 233 2.65 21.16 12.82
CA PRO A 233 1.95 21.30 11.54
C PRO A 233 2.97 21.19 10.41
N PRO A 234 2.62 20.59 9.27
CA PRO A 234 3.43 20.64 8.06
C PRO A 234 3.72 22.11 7.72
N ALA A 235 4.90 22.38 7.17
CA ALA A 235 5.37 23.74 6.87
C ALA A 235 4.43 24.52 5.94
N ALA A 236 3.61 23.84 5.17
CA ALA A 236 2.57 24.41 4.31
C ALA A 236 1.32 23.52 4.34
N PRO A 237 0.42 23.69 5.34
CA PRO A 237 -0.81 22.89 5.41
C PRO A 237 -1.72 23.07 4.21
N ASP A 238 -1.60 24.17 3.48
CA ASP A 238 -2.39 24.42 2.26
C ASP A 238 -2.02 23.51 1.09
N ASP A 239 -0.76 23.13 0.95
CA ASP A 239 -0.29 22.30 -0.15
C ASP A 239 -0.52 20.81 0.11
N ALA A 240 -0.43 20.37 1.36
CA ALA A 240 -0.63 18.97 1.75
C ALA A 240 -2.08 18.48 1.64
N VAL A 241 -3.05 19.41 1.62
CA VAL A 241 -4.50 19.06 1.63
C VAL A 241 -5.11 18.99 0.23
N TRP A 242 -4.44 19.55 -0.78
CA TRP A 242 -5.04 19.76 -2.11
C TRP A 242 -4.25 19.16 -3.29
N ILE A 243 -3.21 18.39 -3.01
CA ILE A 243 -2.54 17.50 -3.97
C ILE A 243 -3.19 16.12 -3.91
#